data_f4c53afa860a108e5ab7b61865a1fd51
#
_entry.id   f4c53afa860a108e5ab7b61865a1fd51
#
_cell.length_a   1.000
_cell.length_b   1.000
_cell.length_c   1.000
_cell.angle_alpha   90.00
_cell.angle_beta   90.00
_cell.angle_gamma   90.00
#
_symmetry.space_group_name_H-M   'P 1'
#
loop_
_entity.id
_entity.type
_entity.pdbx_description
1 polymer ?
#
loop_
_entity_poly.entity_id
_entity_poly.type
_entity_poly.pdbx_seq_one_letter_code
_entity_poly.pdbx_strand_id
1 'polypeptide(L)'
;MNMEDEFIINNDFIKYKVNSINEINLRNLEVVNKNKQLGLIDIEIEQFNEDISLIYNTRGYKTLRDYLLNPLSKEKAYSLLNCINKCYEVQSYLLDTGIVSLKTNFIFLKEINSIPYCYFIYIPNTSKYHKNEEDFKKLIFAVIISIEDNDLRNEALSL
;
A
#
# COMPACT_ATOMS: atom_id res chain seq x y z
N MET A 1 17.10 5.66 9.18
CA MET A 1 16.62 4.28 9.47
C MET A 1 15.68 3.87 8.35
N ASN A 2 15.94 2.74 7.73
CA ASN A 2 15.13 2.31 6.60
C ASN A 2 13.86 1.66 7.18
N MET A 3 12.68 2.10 6.79
CA MET A 3 11.39 1.59 7.28
C MET A 3 11.24 0.06 7.07
N GLU A 4 12.02 -0.52 6.15
CA GLU A 4 12.03 -1.96 5.87
C GLU A 4 12.63 -2.80 7.00
N ASP A 5 13.52 -2.24 7.80
CA ASP A 5 14.20 -2.94 8.89
C ASP A 5 13.28 -3.19 10.10
N GLU A 6 12.11 -2.54 10.13
CA GLU A 6 11.11 -2.66 11.20
C GLU A 6 10.00 -3.66 10.86
N PHE A 7 9.99 -4.20 9.61
CA PHE A 7 9.00 -5.17 9.19
C PHE A 7 9.52 -6.62 9.27
N ILE A 8 8.71 -7.48 9.85
CA ILE A 8 8.85 -8.93 9.73
C ILE A 8 7.83 -9.40 8.70
N ILE A 9 8.30 -9.95 7.59
CA ILE A 9 7.46 -10.39 6.47
C ILE A 9 7.32 -11.91 6.53
N ASN A 10 6.07 -12.38 6.55
CA ASN A 10 5.69 -13.77 6.41
C ASN A 10 4.74 -13.89 5.20
N ASN A 11 4.53 -15.12 4.72
CA ASN A 11 3.62 -15.38 3.58
C ASN A 11 2.17 -14.97 3.84
N ASP A 12 1.73 -15.01 5.09
CA ASP A 12 0.35 -14.78 5.49
C ASP A 12 0.12 -13.42 6.18
N PHE A 13 1.19 -12.79 6.67
CA PHE A 13 1.08 -11.51 7.37
C PHE A 13 2.37 -10.69 7.32
N ILE A 14 2.22 -9.40 7.54
CA ILE A 14 3.31 -8.48 7.84
C ILE A 14 3.17 -8.02 9.28
N LYS A 15 4.26 -8.02 10.00
CA LYS A 15 4.35 -7.52 11.38
C LYS A 15 5.28 -6.32 11.42
N TYR A 16 4.79 -5.21 11.96
CA TYR A 16 5.55 -3.99 12.17
C TYR A 16 5.72 -3.73 13.66
N LYS A 17 6.96 -3.67 14.13
CA LYS A 17 7.26 -3.44 15.54
C LYS A 17 7.12 -1.97 15.89
N VAL A 18 6.48 -1.67 17.02
CA VAL A 18 6.26 -0.32 17.55
C VAL A 18 6.91 -0.25 18.94
N ASN A 19 7.60 0.85 19.24
CA ASN A 19 8.27 1.00 20.53
C ASN A 19 7.29 1.30 21.68
N SER A 20 6.20 1.98 21.39
CA SER A 20 5.19 2.36 22.37
C SER A 20 3.80 2.47 21.77
N ILE A 21 2.78 2.10 22.55
CA ILE A 21 1.36 2.29 22.15
C ILE A 21 1.03 3.77 21.88
N ASN A 22 1.74 4.69 22.51
CA ASN A 22 1.54 6.14 22.32
C ASN A 22 1.99 6.63 20.93
N GLU A 23 2.78 5.84 20.20
CA GLU A 23 3.18 6.13 18.83
C GLU A 23 2.08 5.78 17.83
N ILE A 24 1.05 5.03 18.25
CA ILE A 24 -0.05 4.59 17.40
C ILE A 24 -1.21 5.59 17.49
N ASN A 25 -1.61 6.14 16.35
CA ASN A 25 -2.85 6.91 16.25
C ASN A 25 -4.05 5.93 16.19
N LEU A 26 -4.62 5.62 17.35
CA LEU A 26 -5.72 4.67 17.47
C LEU A 26 -6.99 5.12 16.71
N ARG A 27 -7.22 6.43 16.59
CA ARG A 27 -8.34 6.99 15.81
C ARG A 27 -8.17 6.63 14.33
N ASN A 28 -6.99 6.85 13.78
CA ASN A 28 -6.72 6.54 12.37
C ASN A 28 -6.77 5.03 12.10
N LEU A 29 -6.28 4.21 13.05
CA LEU A 29 -6.40 2.75 12.97
C LEU A 29 -7.88 2.33 12.89
N GLU A 30 -8.73 2.91 13.73
CA GLU A 30 -10.18 2.64 13.71
C GLU A 30 -10.82 3.09 12.39
N VAL A 31 -10.43 4.25 11.85
CA VAL A 31 -10.89 4.75 10.54
C VAL A 31 -10.54 3.75 9.43
N VAL A 32 -9.32 3.25 9.40
CA VAL A 32 -8.87 2.25 8.43
C VAL A 32 -9.72 0.98 8.53
N ASN A 33 -9.86 0.43 9.72
CA ASN A 33 -10.54 -0.85 9.90
C ASN A 33 -12.05 -0.79 9.63
N LYS A 34 -12.68 0.37 9.83
CA LYS A 34 -14.10 0.58 9.53
C LYS A 34 -14.40 0.94 8.07
N ASN A 35 -13.43 1.40 7.31
CA ASN A 35 -13.61 1.92 5.95
C ASN A 35 -12.88 1.09 4.91
N LYS A 36 -13.40 -0.08 4.58
CA LYS A 36 -12.80 -1.03 3.60
C LYS A 36 -12.59 -0.43 2.21
N GLN A 37 -13.40 0.58 1.85
CA GLN A 37 -13.28 1.29 0.56
C GLN A 37 -12.01 2.12 0.42
N LEU A 38 -11.23 2.33 1.48
CA LEU A 38 -9.96 3.05 1.43
C LEU A 38 -8.86 2.30 0.68
N GLY A 39 -9.02 0.99 0.46
CA GLY A 39 -7.98 0.16 -0.15
C GLY A 39 -6.76 0.02 0.76
N LEU A 40 -6.96 -0.02 2.07
CA LEU A 40 -5.93 -0.26 3.08
C LEU A 40 -6.16 -1.63 3.70
N ILE A 41 -5.06 -2.31 4.06
CA ILE A 41 -5.14 -3.59 4.76
C ILE A 41 -5.51 -3.34 6.22
N ASP A 42 -6.39 -4.20 6.76
CA ASP A 42 -6.80 -4.15 8.16
C ASP A 42 -5.60 -4.30 9.10
N ILE A 43 -5.66 -3.58 10.20
CA ILE A 43 -4.60 -3.49 11.18
C ILE A 43 -5.06 -4.07 12.49
N GLU A 44 -4.33 -5.07 12.99
CA GLU A 44 -4.52 -5.62 14.33
C GLU A 44 -3.34 -5.21 15.21
N ILE A 45 -3.59 -4.93 16.49
CA ILE A 45 -2.54 -4.69 17.47
C ILE A 45 -2.29 -6.00 18.20
N GLU A 46 -1.05 -6.47 18.16
CA GLU A 46 -0.58 -7.58 18.98
C GLU A 46 0.33 -7.03 20.08
N GLN A 47 0.04 -7.41 21.31
CA GLN A 47 0.91 -7.11 22.45
C GLN A 47 1.31 -8.41 23.12
N PHE A 48 2.62 -8.64 23.18
CA PHE A 48 3.20 -9.77 23.89
C PHE A 48 4.28 -9.28 24.85
N ASN A 49 4.01 -9.38 26.14
CA ASN A 49 4.81 -8.74 27.21
C ASN A 49 4.90 -7.23 26.98
N GLU A 50 6.13 -6.71 26.80
CA GLU A 50 6.39 -5.29 26.52
C GLU A 50 6.46 -4.98 25.02
N ASP A 51 6.51 -6.01 24.15
CA ASP A 51 6.56 -5.84 22.70
C ASP A 51 5.18 -5.55 22.12
N ILE A 52 5.08 -4.47 21.35
CA ILE A 52 3.86 -4.06 20.64
C ILE A 52 4.13 -4.13 19.15
N SER A 53 3.18 -4.70 18.41
CA SER A 53 3.29 -4.80 16.97
C SER A 53 1.95 -4.57 16.28
N LEU A 54 2.02 -4.02 15.07
CA LEU A 54 0.91 -3.95 14.13
C LEU A 54 0.98 -5.16 13.21
N ILE A 55 -0.12 -5.88 13.07
CA ILE A 55 -0.26 -7.05 12.23
C ILE A 55 -1.16 -6.72 11.06
N TYR A 56 -0.70 -7.00 9.85
CA TYR A 56 -1.43 -6.86 8.60
C TYR A 56 -1.63 -8.23 7.98
N ASN A 57 -2.87 -8.67 7.85
CA ASN A 57 -3.17 -9.97 7.23
C ASN A 57 -3.07 -9.85 5.71
N THR A 58 -2.07 -10.49 5.14
CA THR A 58 -1.79 -10.49 3.70
C THR A 58 -2.07 -11.84 3.03
N ARG A 59 -2.74 -12.74 3.74
CA ARG A 59 -3.05 -14.09 3.24
C ARG A 59 -3.91 -14.03 2.00
N GLY A 60 -3.46 -14.69 0.94
CA GLY A 60 -4.15 -14.76 -0.35
C GLY A 60 -3.99 -13.52 -1.23
N TYR A 61 -3.13 -12.58 -0.85
CA TYR A 61 -2.72 -11.47 -1.71
C TYR A 61 -1.41 -11.79 -2.44
N LYS A 62 -1.22 -11.16 -3.60
CA LYS A 62 0.07 -11.06 -4.28
C LYS A 62 0.65 -9.68 -4.07
N THR A 63 1.97 -9.54 -4.06
CA THR A 63 2.58 -8.21 -4.07
C THR A 63 2.46 -7.56 -5.45
N LEU A 64 2.41 -6.23 -5.48
CA LEU A 64 2.45 -5.51 -6.77
C LEU A 64 3.75 -5.81 -7.50
N ARG A 65 4.87 -5.94 -6.79
CA ARG A 65 6.16 -6.33 -7.37
C ARG A 65 6.06 -7.62 -8.17
N ASP A 66 5.49 -8.68 -7.59
CA ASP A 66 5.36 -9.97 -8.27
C ASP A 66 4.35 -9.91 -9.42
N TYR A 67 3.31 -9.10 -9.25
CA TYR A 67 2.29 -8.90 -10.28
C TYR A 67 2.87 -8.22 -11.53
N LEU A 68 3.75 -7.22 -11.36
CA LEU A 68 4.40 -6.49 -12.45
C LEU A 68 5.50 -7.28 -13.17
N LEU A 69 5.83 -8.50 -12.73
CA LEU A 69 6.71 -9.40 -13.50
C LEU A 69 6.05 -9.88 -14.80
N ASN A 70 4.73 -9.79 -14.90
CA ASN A 70 3.99 -10.12 -16.11
C ASN A 70 3.53 -8.84 -16.82
N PRO A 71 3.49 -8.84 -18.18
CA PRO A 71 2.97 -7.71 -18.94
C PRO A 71 1.52 -7.40 -18.56
N LEU A 72 1.17 -6.13 -18.53
CA LEU A 72 -0.17 -5.65 -18.19
C LEU A 72 -1.00 -5.33 -19.44
N SER A 73 -2.21 -5.83 -19.51
CA SER A 73 -3.20 -5.30 -20.46
C SER A 73 -3.58 -3.87 -20.08
N LYS A 74 -4.13 -3.13 -21.05
CA LYS A 74 -4.62 -1.76 -20.87
C LYS A 74 -5.59 -1.65 -19.69
N GLU A 75 -6.54 -2.58 -19.59
CA GLU A 75 -7.58 -2.58 -18.55
C GLU A 75 -6.97 -2.80 -17.15
N LYS A 76 -6.01 -3.72 -17.05
CA LYS A 76 -5.30 -4.00 -15.78
C LYS A 76 -4.45 -2.81 -15.35
N ALA A 77 -3.71 -2.21 -16.27
CA ALA A 77 -2.90 -1.02 -15.99
C ALA A 77 -3.78 0.15 -15.53
N TYR A 78 -4.90 0.39 -16.22
CA TYR A 78 -5.85 1.45 -15.86
C TYR A 78 -6.43 1.22 -14.46
N SER A 79 -6.81 -0.01 -14.13
CA SER A 79 -7.31 -0.35 -12.79
C SER A 79 -6.27 -0.09 -11.69
N LEU A 80 -5.02 -0.50 -11.92
CA LEU A 80 -3.93 -0.25 -10.97
C LEU A 80 -3.68 1.24 -10.76
N LEU A 81 -3.59 2.02 -11.84
CA LEU A 81 -3.38 3.47 -11.77
C LEU A 81 -4.51 4.18 -11.02
N ASN A 82 -5.76 3.77 -11.24
CA ASN A 82 -6.90 4.29 -10.50
C ASN A 82 -6.85 3.97 -9.01
N CYS A 83 -6.50 2.73 -8.65
CA CYS A 83 -6.33 2.34 -7.25
C CYS A 83 -5.24 3.16 -6.56
N ILE A 84 -4.10 3.33 -7.22
CA ILE A 84 -2.95 4.09 -6.70
C ILE A 84 -3.34 5.57 -6.51
N ASN A 85 -3.96 6.18 -7.52
CA ASN A 85 -4.39 7.56 -7.44
C ASN A 85 -5.44 7.78 -6.34
N LYS A 86 -6.43 6.91 -6.26
CA LYS A 86 -7.46 6.96 -5.22
C LYS A 86 -6.86 6.86 -3.81
N CYS A 87 -5.93 5.94 -3.60
CA CYS A 87 -5.24 5.81 -2.32
C CYS A 87 -4.48 7.10 -1.96
N TYR A 88 -3.77 7.67 -2.92
CA TYR A 88 -3.02 8.91 -2.74
C TYR A 88 -3.92 10.11 -2.39
N GLU A 89 -5.09 10.22 -3.01
CA GLU A 89 -6.08 11.26 -2.71
C GLU A 89 -6.72 11.07 -1.33
N VAL A 90 -7.18 9.86 -1.05
CA VAL A 90 -7.90 9.52 0.20
C VAL A 90 -7.06 9.79 1.44
N GLN A 91 -5.76 9.53 1.39
CA GLN A 91 -4.84 9.85 2.49
C GLN A 91 -4.89 11.31 2.89
N SER A 92 -5.07 12.19 1.91
CA SER A 92 -5.10 13.64 2.17
C SER A 92 -6.31 14.10 2.96
N TYR A 93 -7.40 13.36 2.92
CA TYR A 93 -8.69 13.77 3.48
C TYR A 93 -9.05 13.09 4.78
N LEU A 94 -8.64 11.85 4.98
CA LEU A 94 -9.11 11.00 6.07
C LEU A 94 -8.06 10.70 7.13
N LEU A 95 -6.78 10.79 6.76
CA LEU A 95 -5.66 10.41 7.63
C LEU A 95 -4.76 11.63 7.80
N ASP A 96 -4.84 12.26 8.95
CA ASP A 96 -4.08 13.48 9.30
C ASP A 96 -2.63 13.17 9.70
N THR A 97 -2.37 11.95 10.13
CA THR A 97 -1.04 11.46 10.52
C THR A 97 -0.82 10.06 10.00
N GLY A 98 0.43 9.58 10.07
CA GLY A 98 0.79 8.24 9.66
C GLY A 98 1.47 8.17 8.30
N ILE A 99 1.78 6.95 7.89
CA ILE A 99 2.57 6.68 6.68
C ILE A 99 1.88 5.58 5.88
N VAL A 100 1.69 5.82 4.58
CA VAL A 100 1.34 4.76 3.64
C VAL A 100 2.56 4.37 2.83
N SER A 101 2.85 3.09 2.77
CA SER A 101 3.94 2.60 1.95
C SER A 101 3.53 2.59 0.47
N LEU A 102 4.34 3.23 -0.37
CA LEU A 102 4.22 3.24 -1.83
C LEU A 102 5.23 2.30 -2.51
N LYS A 103 5.93 1.47 -1.75
CA LYS A 103 6.87 0.49 -2.29
C LYS A 103 6.12 -0.73 -2.83
N THR A 104 6.51 -1.21 -4.00
CA THR A 104 5.82 -2.30 -4.71
C THR A 104 5.77 -3.64 -3.96
N ASN A 105 6.72 -3.88 -3.05
CA ASN A 105 6.73 -5.05 -2.17
C ASN A 105 5.79 -4.94 -0.96
N PHE A 106 5.25 -3.73 -0.68
CA PHE A 106 4.26 -3.46 0.38
C PHE A 106 2.89 -3.02 -0.15
N ILE A 107 2.67 -3.17 -1.45
CA ILE A 107 1.36 -3.02 -2.09
C ILE A 107 0.88 -4.40 -2.49
N PHE A 108 -0.31 -4.75 -2.06
CA PHE A 108 -0.90 -6.07 -2.20
C PHE A 108 -2.09 -6.04 -3.15
N LEU A 109 -2.32 -7.13 -3.88
CA LEU A 109 -3.38 -7.22 -4.87
C LEU A 109 -4.26 -8.44 -4.65
N LYS A 110 -5.54 -8.23 -4.94
CA LYS A 110 -6.51 -9.30 -5.25
C LYS A 110 -7.15 -9.02 -6.60
N GLU A 111 -7.32 -10.06 -7.39
CA GLU A 111 -8.13 -9.99 -8.61
C GLU A 111 -9.58 -10.35 -8.30
N ILE A 112 -10.50 -9.49 -8.73
CA ILE A 112 -11.93 -9.72 -8.69
C ILE A 112 -12.43 -9.64 -10.13
N ASN A 113 -12.96 -10.73 -10.65
CA ASN A 113 -13.36 -10.84 -12.06
C ASN A 113 -12.23 -10.47 -13.04
N SER A 114 -11.01 -10.94 -12.77
CA SER A 114 -9.78 -10.65 -13.52
C SER A 114 -9.32 -9.19 -13.52
N ILE A 115 -9.91 -8.35 -12.67
CA ILE A 115 -9.51 -6.95 -12.47
C ILE A 115 -8.70 -6.85 -11.17
N PRO A 116 -7.47 -6.32 -11.21
CA PRO A 116 -6.65 -6.16 -10.01
C PRO A 116 -7.12 -4.96 -9.16
N TYR A 117 -7.17 -5.17 -7.86
CA TYR A 117 -7.41 -4.15 -6.85
C TYR A 117 -6.21 -4.07 -5.92
N CYS A 118 -5.71 -2.87 -5.66
CA CYS A 118 -4.59 -2.63 -4.76
C CYS A 118 -5.05 -2.40 -3.32
N TYR A 119 -4.25 -2.93 -2.40
CA TYR A 119 -4.39 -2.74 -0.96
C TYR A 119 -3.03 -2.32 -0.40
N PHE A 120 -3.02 -1.23 0.36
CA PHE A 120 -1.79 -0.60 0.84
C PHE A 120 -1.59 -0.87 2.33
N ILE A 121 -0.33 -0.89 2.74
CA ILE A 121 0.05 -0.88 4.15
C ILE A 121 0.05 0.56 4.64
N TYR A 122 -0.71 0.83 5.68
CA TYR A 122 -0.74 2.10 6.38
C TYR A 122 -0.23 1.92 7.81
N ILE A 123 0.71 2.75 8.23
CA ILE A 123 1.23 2.78 9.59
C ILE A 123 0.58 3.96 10.31
N PRO A 124 -0.33 3.72 11.29
CA PRO A 124 -1.02 4.76 12.04
C PRO A 124 -0.10 5.42 13.08
N ASN A 125 0.91 6.13 12.61
CA ASN A 125 1.84 6.84 13.45
C ASN A 125 1.25 8.18 13.91
N THR A 126 1.64 8.69 15.09
CA THR A 126 1.26 10.00 15.61
C THR A 126 1.99 11.16 14.95
N SER A 127 3.05 10.88 14.19
CA SER A 127 3.78 11.88 13.40
C SER A 127 2.95 12.42 12.25
N LYS A 128 3.22 13.66 11.81
CA LYS A 128 2.55 14.24 10.64
C LYS A 128 2.73 13.36 9.42
N TYR A 129 1.67 13.25 8.63
CA TYR A 129 1.71 12.59 7.33
C TYR A 129 2.60 13.40 6.36
N HIS A 130 3.54 12.72 5.72
CA HIS A 130 4.36 13.29 4.65
C HIS A 130 4.00 12.61 3.34
N LYS A 131 3.48 13.40 2.37
CA LYS A 131 3.34 12.92 1.01
C LYS A 131 4.72 12.72 0.39
N ASN A 132 4.99 11.52 -0.07
CA ASN A 132 6.19 11.25 -0.84
C ASN A 132 5.87 11.25 -2.35
N GLU A 133 5.93 12.43 -2.95
CA GLU A 133 5.62 12.61 -4.38
C GLU A 133 6.59 11.84 -5.29
N GLU A 134 7.84 11.70 -4.86
CA GLU A 134 8.83 10.99 -5.65
C GLU A 134 8.54 9.49 -5.69
N ASP A 135 8.19 8.87 -4.56
CA ASP A 135 7.80 7.46 -4.52
C ASP A 135 6.49 7.22 -5.27
N PHE A 136 5.56 8.16 -5.21
CA PHE A 136 4.34 8.11 -6.01
C PHE A 136 4.66 8.09 -7.52
N LYS A 137 5.52 8.99 -7.99
CA LYS A 137 5.95 9.03 -9.39
C LYS A 137 6.66 7.74 -9.81
N LYS A 138 7.55 7.20 -8.98
CA LYS A 138 8.22 5.92 -9.22
C LYS A 138 7.23 4.77 -9.33
N LEU A 139 6.20 4.76 -8.49
CA LEU A 139 5.16 3.74 -8.51
C LEU A 139 4.32 3.81 -9.79
N ILE A 140 3.87 4.99 -10.20
CA ILE A 140 3.17 5.19 -11.48
C ILE A 140 4.03 4.74 -12.64
N PHE A 141 5.30 5.13 -12.65
CA PHE A 141 6.25 4.73 -13.70
C PHE A 141 6.39 3.21 -13.78
N ALA A 142 6.50 2.51 -12.63
CA ALA A 142 6.60 1.05 -12.59
C ALA A 142 5.38 0.36 -13.23
N VAL A 143 4.19 0.89 -13.05
CA VAL A 143 2.97 0.36 -13.71
C VAL A 143 3.02 0.63 -15.22
N ILE A 144 3.37 1.85 -15.63
CA ILE A 144 3.38 2.24 -17.05
C ILE A 144 4.38 1.41 -17.86
N ILE A 145 5.59 1.19 -17.37
CA ILE A 145 6.59 0.38 -18.08
C ILE A 145 6.22 -1.10 -18.20
N SER A 146 5.27 -1.57 -17.38
CA SER A 146 4.77 -2.94 -17.42
C SER A 146 3.62 -3.16 -18.40
N ILE A 147 3.15 -2.10 -19.09
CA ILE A 147 2.11 -2.20 -20.12
C ILE A 147 2.63 -2.98 -21.31
N GLU A 148 1.86 -3.97 -21.77
CA GLU A 148 2.21 -4.82 -22.90
C GLU A 148 2.24 -4.07 -24.23
N ASP A 149 1.27 -3.17 -24.44
CA ASP A 149 1.15 -2.34 -25.64
C ASP A 149 2.23 -1.24 -25.67
N ASN A 150 3.18 -1.37 -26.61
CA ASN A 150 4.29 -0.44 -26.75
C ASN A 150 3.86 0.97 -27.11
N ASP A 151 2.84 1.13 -27.97
CA ASP A 151 2.39 2.44 -28.41
C ASP A 151 1.71 3.18 -27.26
N LEU A 152 0.82 2.48 -26.55
CA LEU A 152 0.16 3.01 -25.36
C LEU A 152 1.17 3.36 -24.25
N ARG A 153 2.17 2.50 -24.04
CA ARG A 153 3.23 2.75 -23.06
C ARG A 153 4.03 4.00 -23.41
N ASN A 154 4.41 4.16 -24.66
CA ASN A 154 5.18 5.32 -25.13
C ASN A 154 4.35 6.61 -25.05
N GLU A 155 3.07 6.56 -25.36
CA GLU A 155 2.15 7.68 -25.19
C GLU A 155 2.08 8.09 -23.70
N ALA A 156 1.88 7.14 -22.78
CA ALA A 156 1.83 7.41 -21.35
C ALA A 156 3.14 7.98 -20.78
N LEU A 157 4.30 7.55 -21.31
CA LEU A 157 5.60 8.09 -20.89
C LEU A 157 5.89 9.48 -21.43
N SER A 158 5.20 9.92 -22.49
CA SER A 158 5.38 11.23 -23.10
C SER A 158 4.61 12.36 -22.40
N LEU A 159 3.68 12.03 -21.54
CA LEU A 159 2.89 12.97 -20.75
C LEU A 159 3.65 13.46 -19.51
#